data_1f4732993d941fef8ccb74bcbbfd56ad
#
_entry.id   1f4732993d941fef8ccb74bcbbfd56ad
#
_cell.length_a   1.000
_cell.length_b   1.000
_cell.length_c   1.000
_cell.angle_alpha   90.00
_cell.angle_beta   90.00
_cell.angle_gamma   90.00
#
_symmetry.space_group_name_H-M   'P 1'
#
loop_
_entity.id
_entity.type
_entity.pdbx_description
1 polymer ?
#
loop_
_entity_poly.entity_id
_entity_poly.type
_entity_poly.pdbx_seq_one_letter_code
_entity_poly.pdbx_strand_id
1 'polypeptide(L)'
;MKLTDKQRALVDTIVATGCSITHGAKVAGYAKGDSGRVTASKALKLAHVQQYMMTRIQETIGLNATKAVQQVAKLATGAKSEYVQLEASKDILDRAGYKPIDRAQVQVAGDIRVQIDLG
;
A
#
# COMPACT_ATOMS: atom_id res chain seq x y z
N MET A 1 -14.89 -14.66 -13.92
CA MET A 1 -13.94 -15.74 -14.14
C MET A 1 -13.30 -16.18 -12.84
N LYS A 2 -13.05 -17.46 -12.72
CA LYS A 2 -12.44 -18.03 -11.54
C LYS A 2 -10.92 -17.94 -11.59
N LEU A 3 -10.32 -17.56 -10.50
CA LEU A 3 -8.86 -17.48 -10.39
C LEU A 3 -8.23 -18.87 -10.39
N THR A 4 -7.23 -19.09 -11.25
CA THR A 4 -6.52 -20.38 -11.28
C THR A 4 -5.48 -20.43 -10.17
N ASP A 5 -5.03 -21.65 -9.80
CA ASP A 5 -3.99 -21.83 -8.79
C ASP A 5 -2.68 -21.15 -9.19
N LYS A 6 -2.32 -21.23 -10.48
CA LYS A 6 -1.12 -20.57 -10.99
C LYS A 6 -1.23 -19.05 -10.91
N GLN A 7 -2.37 -18.49 -11.26
CA GLN A 7 -2.61 -17.05 -11.17
C GLN A 7 -2.52 -16.59 -9.72
N ARG A 8 -3.11 -17.33 -8.80
CA ARG A 8 -3.06 -17.03 -7.37
C ARG A 8 -1.62 -17.06 -6.85
N ALA A 9 -0.89 -18.13 -7.17
CA ALA A 9 0.50 -18.27 -6.76
C ALA A 9 1.39 -17.17 -7.33
N LEU A 10 1.15 -16.77 -8.57
CA LEU A 10 1.89 -15.68 -9.20
C LEU A 10 1.68 -14.36 -8.45
N VAL A 11 0.44 -14.00 -8.21
CA VAL A 11 0.11 -12.76 -7.47
C VAL A 11 0.67 -12.81 -6.06
N ASP A 12 0.44 -13.91 -5.34
CA ASP A 12 0.89 -14.04 -3.94
C ASP A 12 2.42 -13.90 -3.83
N THR A 13 3.16 -14.51 -4.76
CA THR A 13 4.61 -14.42 -4.77
C THR A 13 5.08 -12.99 -5.04
N ILE A 14 4.50 -12.32 -6.02
CA ILE A 14 4.87 -10.95 -6.36
C ILE A 14 4.55 -9.99 -5.20
N VAL A 15 3.37 -10.11 -4.61
CA VAL A 15 2.96 -9.22 -3.51
C VAL A 15 3.82 -9.46 -2.26
N ALA A 16 4.13 -10.73 -1.94
CA ALA A 16 4.89 -11.06 -0.74
C ALA A 16 6.36 -10.67 -0.83
N THR A 17 6.98 -10.80 -2.00
CA THR A 17 8.43 -10.63 -2.15
C THR A 17 8.85 -9.42 -2.98
N GLY A 18 7.92 -8.82 -3.74
CA GLY A 18 8.27 -7.73 -4.66
C GLY A 18 9.14 -8.18 -5.83
N CYS A 19 9.15 -9.49 -6.15
CA CYS A 19 10.02 -10.05 -7.19
C CYS A 19 9.57 -9.64 -8.60
N SER A 20 10.42 -9.92 -9.58
CA SER A 20 10.10 -9.72 -10.98
C SER A 20 9.01 -10.69 -11.45
N ILE A 21 8.35 -10.35 -12.55
CA ILE A 21 7.36 -11.23 -13.17
C ILE A 21 7.99 -12.55 -13.57
N THR A 22 9.21 -12.51 -14.09
CA THR A 22 9.94 -13.72 -14.49
C THR A 22 10.14 -14.68 -13.31
N HIS A 23 10.59 -14.16 -12.18
CA HIS A 23 10.79 -14.98 -10.98
C HIS A 23 9.44 -15.48 -10.43
N GLY A 24 8.44 -14.61 -10.34
CA GLY A 24 7.11 -14.99 -9.89
C GLY A 24 6.48 -16.07 -10.77
N ALA A 25 6.65 -15.96 -12.08
CA ALA A 25 6.15 -16.97 -13.01
C ALA A 25 6.83 -18.33 -12.79
N LYS A 26 8.13 -18.33 -12.57
CA LYS A 26 8.89 -19.55 -12.29
C LYS A 26 8.40 -20.23 -11.01
N VAL A 27 8.23 -19.48 -9.94
CA VAL A 27 7.76 -20.00 -8.65
C VAL A 27 6.33 -20.52 -8.76
N ALA A 28 5.48 -19.84 -9.53
CA ALA A 28 4.08 -20.20 -9.70
C ALA A 28 3.86 -21.42 -10.59
N GLY A 29 4.90 -21.89 -11.28
CA GLY A 29 4.80 -23.08 -12.12
C GLY A 29 4.56 -22.80 -13.59
N TYR A 30 4.74 -21.56 -14.05
CA TYR A 30 4.72 -21.25 -15.48
C TYR A 30 5.99 -21.77 -16.16
N ALA A 31 5.97 -21.83 -17.49
CA ALA A 31 7.11 -22.29 -18.26
C ALA A 31 8.35 -21.43 -17.97
N LYS A 32 9.52 -22.03 -18.05
CA LYS A 32 10.78 -21.31 -17.84
C LYS A 32 11.08 -20.38 -19.02
N GLY A 33 11.72 -19.26 -18.73
CA GLY A 33 12.18 -18.32 -19.73
C GLY A 33 11.08 -17.39 -20.24
N ASP A 34 11.25 -16.88 -21.46
CA ASP A 34 10.38 -15.84 -22.02
C ASP A 34 8.93 -16.29 -22.18
N SER A 35 8.71 -17.56 -22.51
CA SER A 35 7.36 -18.10 -22.69
C SER A 35 6.54 -17.96 -21.41
N GLY A 36 7.11 -18.35 -20.28
CA GLY A 36 6.46 -18.23 -18.97
C GLY A 36 6.24 -16.77 -18.58
N ARG A 37 7.24 -15.92 -18.82
CA ARG A 37 7.14 -14.49 -18.53
C ARG A 37 6.01 -13.84 -19.32
N VAL A 38 5.89 -14.15 -20.61
CA VAL A 38 4.83 -13.59 -21.46
C VAL A 38 3.47 -14.06 -20.99
N THR A 39 3.32 -15.36 -20.69
CA THR A 39 2.06 -15.92 -20.20
C THR A 39 1.66 -15.30 -18.87
N ALA A 40 2.60 -15.15 -17.94
CA ALA A 40 2.36 -14.51 -16.64
C ALA A 40 1.99 -13.04 -16.80
N SER A 41 2.67 -12.32 -17.68
CA SER A 41 2.38 -10.91 -17.96
C SER A 41 0.95 -10.74 -18.49
N LYS A 42 0.52 -11.64 -19.39
CA LYS A 42 -0.86 -11.63 -19.88
C LYS A 42 -1.87 -11.92 -18.76
N ALA A 43 -1.54 -12.88 -17.89
CA ALA A 43 -2.41 -13.23 -16.76
C ALA A 43 -2.60 -12.03 -15.83
N LEU A 44 -1.55 -11.25 -15.58
CA LEU A 44 -1.62 -10.08 -14.70
C LEU A 44 -2.47 -8.95 -15.28
N LYS A 45 -2.80 -8.98 -16.56
CA LYS A 45 -3.67 -7.99 -17.20
C LYS A 45 -5.15 -8.36 -17.14
N LEU A 46 -5.48 -9.58 -16.73
CA LEU A 46 -6.87 -10.03 -16.63
C LEU A 46 -7.56 -9.33 -15.44
N ALA A 47 -8.81 -8.92 -15.63
CA ALA A 47 -9.53 -8.15 -14.62
C ALA A 47 -9.65 -8.87 -13.29
N HIS A 48 -9.99 -10.17 -13.31
CA HIS A 48 -10.14 -10.95 -12.07
C HIS A 48 -8.82 -11.16 -11.35
N VAL A 49 -7.70 -11.21 -12.07
CA VAL A 49 -6.37 -11.31 -11.47
C VAL A 49 -5.98 -9.98 -10.86
N GLN A 50 -6.26 -8.86 -11.54
CA GLN A 50 -5.99 -7.54 -11.00
C GLN A 50 -6.79 -7.25 -9.73
N GLN A 51 -8.05 -7.67 -9.68
CA GLN A 51 -8.85 -7.54 -8.47
C GLN A 51 -8.25 -8.31 -7.30
N TYR A 52 -7.83 -9.55 -7.54
CA TYR A 52 -7.17 -10.34 -6.52
C TYR A 52 -5.87 -9.68 -6.04
N MET A 53 -5.06 -9.17 -6.98
CA MET A 53 -3.81 -8.47 -6.64
C MET A 53 -4.08 -7.24 -5.77
N MET A 54 -5.09 -6.44 -6.13
CA MET A 54 -5.45 -5.26 -5.33
C MET A 54 -5.86 -5.65 -3.91
N THR A 55 -6.65 -6.70 -3.76
CA THR A 55 -7.05 -7.21 -2.45
C THR A 55 -5.84 -7.63 -1.63
N ARG A 56 -4.91 -8.38 -2.24
CA ARG A 56 -3.70 -8.83 -1.56
C ARG A 56 -2.79 -7.66 -1.17
N ILE A 57 -2.66 -6.68 -2.03
CA ILE A 57 -1.88 -5.47 -1.73
C ILE A 57 -2.48 -4.73 -0.54
N GLN A 58 -3.79 -4.54 -0.51
CA GLN A 58 -4.47 -3.88 0.60
C GLN A 58 -4.29 -4.62 1.91
N GLU A 59 -4.40 -5.94 1.90
CA GLU A 59 -4.15 -6.78 3.07
C GLU A 59 -2.71 -6.62 3.58
N THR A 60 -1.75 -6.63 2.66
CA THR A 60 -0.33 -6.49 3.00
C THR A 60 -0.04 -5.11 3.59
N ILE A 61 -0.61 -4.06 3.01
CA ILE A 61 -0.48 -2.70 3.55
C ILE A 61 -1.08 -2.63 4.96
N GLY A 62 -2.25 -3.24 5.17
CA GLY A 62 -2.89 -3.25 6.48
C GLY A 62 -2.01 -3.90 7.55
N LEU A 63 -1.43 -5.06 7.25
CA LEU A 63 -0.54 -5.76 8.16
C LEU A 63 0.72 -4.94 8.46
N ASN A 64 1.32 -4.36 7.44
CA ASN A 64 2.53 -3.54 7.59
C ASN A 64 2.24 -2.22 8.28
N ALA A 65 1.06 -1.64 8.07
CA ALA A 65 0.66 -0.43 8.77
C ALA A 65 0.59 -0.66 10.27
N THR A 66 0.09 -1.81 10.72
CA THR A 66 0.05 -2.18 12.13
C THR A 66 1.45 -2.20 12.73
N LYS A 67 2.41 -2.83 12.03
CA LYS A 67 3.81 -2.88 12.48
C LYS A 67 4.43 -1.49 12.52
N ALA A 68 4.16 -0.66 11.53
CA ALA A 68 4.67 0.70 11.46
C ALA A 68 4.14 1.55 12.61
N VAL A 69 2.85 1.45 12.93
CA VAL A 69 2.24 2.16 14.05
C VAL A 69 2.89 1.74 15.37
N GLN A 70 3.14 0.45 15.57
CA GLN A 70 3.82 -0.04 16.77
C GLN A 70 5.23 0.53 16.90
N GLN A 71 5.96 0.60 15.79
CA GLN A 71 7.31 1.15 15.78
C GLN A 71 7.31 2.64 16.12
N VAL A 72 6.39 3.40 15.55
CA VAL A 72 6.25 4.82 15.86
C VAL A 72 5.90 5.02 17.34
N ALA A 73 5.00 4.20 17.89
CA ALA A 73 4.63 4.26 19.30
C ALA A 73 5.84 3.99 20.21
N LYS A 74 6.67 2.99 19.85
CA LYS A 74 7.89 2.71 20.60
C LYS A 74 8.85 3.89 20.58
N LEU A 75 9.02 4.53 19.43
CA LEU A 75 9.90 5.71 19.31
C LEU A 75 9.36 6.89 20.12
N ALA A 76 8.06 7.05 20.16
CA ALA A 76 7.45 8.15 20.92
C ALA A 76 7.67 8.01 22.43
N THR A 77 7.72 6.78 22.95
CA THR A 77 7.81 6.53 24.40
C THR A 77 9.20 6.10 24.87
N GLY A 78 10.02 5.50 24.02
CA GLY A 78 11.25 4.86 24.43
C GLY A 78 12.51 5.26 23.70
N ALA A 79 12.44 6.19 22.73
CA ALA A 79 13.64 6.63 22.02
C ALA A 79 14.56 7.43 22.93
N LYS A 80 15.88 7.24 22.74
CA LYS A 80 16.88 7.95 23.54
C LYS A 80 16.93 9.44 23.22
N SER A 81 16.62 9.81 21.97
CA SER A 81 16.63 11.21 21.53
C SER A 81 15.28 11.86 21.78
N GLU A 82 15.26 12.98 22.46
CA GLU A 82 14.03 13.76 22.68
C GLU A 82 13.45 14.25 21.37
N TYR A 83 14.30 14.60 20.40
CA TYR A 83 13.86 15.00 19.07
C TYR A 83 13.09 13.86 18.38
N VAL A 84 13.62 12.64 18.43
CA VAL A 84 12.95 11.47 17.85
C VAL A 84 11.61 11.20 18.54
N GLN A 85 11.57 11.29 19.88
CA GLN A 85 10.33 11.14 20.63
C GLN A 85 9.29 12.18 20.23
N LEU A 86 9.71 13.42 20.07
CA LEU A 86 8.82 14.51 19.67
C LEU A 86 8.28 14.27 18.26
N GLU A 87 9.14 13.93 17.30
CA GLU A 87 8.72 13.69 15.92
C GLU A 87 7.78 12.48 15.81
N ALA A 88 8.07 11.41 16.54
CA ALA A 88 7.21 10.23 16.56
C ALA A 88 5.84 10.55 17.19
N SER A 89 5.83 11.35 18.24
CA SER A 89 4.58 11.77 18.90
C SER A 89 3.74 12.65 17.98
N LYS A 90 4.37 13.58 17.27
CA LYS A 90 3.70 14.39 16.25
C LYS A 90 3.10 13.53 15.15
N ASP A 91 3.84 12.52 14.69
CA ASP A 91 3.37 11.63 13.65
C ASP A 91 2.12 10.86 14.11
N ILE A 92 2.11 10.38 15.35
CA ILE A 92 0.95 9.71 15.94
C ILE A 92 -0.25 10.65 15.96
N LEU A 93 -0.05 11.88 16.41
CA LEU A 93 -1.13 12.88 16.46
C LEU A 93 -1.64 13.21 15.06
N ASP A 94 -0.75 13.35 14.08
CA ASP A 94 -1.12 13.59 12.69
C ASP A 94 -2.00 12.48 12.14
N ARG A 95 -1.61 11.22 12.38
CA ARG A 95 -2.37 10.04 11.92
C ARG A 95 -3.72 9.92 12.63
N ALA A 96 -3.81 10.39 13.86
CA ALA A 96 -5.05 10.38 14.62
C ALA A 96 -5.99 11.54 14.25
N GLY A 97 -5.56 12.42 13.34
CA GLY A 97 -6.39 13.55 12.89
C GLY A 97 -6.24 14.83 13.68
N TYR A 98 -5.23 14.91 14.54
CA TYR A 98 -4.95 16.11 15.35
C TYR A 98 -3.95 17.06 14.70
N LYS A 99 -3.65 16.84 13.42
CA LYS A 99 -2.75 17.69 12.68
C LYS A 99 -3.42 19.02 12.37
N PRO A 100 -2.73 20.16 12.56
CA PRO A 100 -3.25 21.44 12.11
C PRO A 100 -3.54 21.39 10.60
N ILE A 101 -4.64 21.99 10.19
CA ILE A 101 -5.03 22.03 8.78
C ILE A 101 -3.97 22.83 8.01
N ASP A 102 -3.46 22.22 6.92
CA ASP A 102 -2.51 22.87 6.03
C ASP A 102 -3.19 24.08 5.37
N ARG A 103 -2.45 25.19 5.25
CA ARG A 103 -2.97 26.42 4.65
C ARG A 103 -3.52 26.17 3.25
N ALA A 104 -2.85 25.33 2.45
CA ALA A 104 -3.31 24.99 1.12
C ALA A 104 -4.64 24.24 1.15
N GLN A 105 -4.81 23.32 2.09
CA GLN A 105 -6.06 22.59 2.28
C GLN A 105 -7.19 23.52 2.70
N VAL A 106 -6.89 24.46 3.59
CA VAL A 106 -7.87 25.46 4.03
C VAL A 106 -8.31 26.32 2.84
N GLN A 107 -7.39 26.75 2.00
CA GLN A 107 -7.73 27.53 0.81
C GLN A 107 -8.66 26.78 -0.13
N VAL A 108 -8.39 25.52 -0.41
CA VAL A 108 -9.25 24.72 -1.28
C VAL A 108 -10.65 24.56 -0.66
N ALA A 109 -10.72 24.25 0.60
CA ALA A 109 -11.99 24.12 1.31
C ALA A 109 -12.70 25.48 1.40
N GLY A 110 -11.95 26.57 1.65
CA GLY A 110 -12.45 27.92 1.71
C GLY A 110 -13.03 28.38 0.37
N ASP A 111 -12.33 28.09 -0.70
CA ASP A 111 -12.80 28.43 -2.06
C ASP A 111 -14.14 27.77 -2.36
N ILE A 112 -14.27 26.50 -2.02
CA ILE A 112 -15.52 25.76 -2.21
C ILE A 112 -16.63 26.35 -1.37
N ARG A 113 -16.33 26.70 -0.11
CA ARG A 113 -17.31 27.33 0.80
C ARG A 113 -17.74 28.71 0.31
N VAL A 114 -16.80 29.51 -0.17
CA VAL A 114 -17.08 30.84 -0.70
C VAL A 114 -18.02 30.71 -1.90
N GLN A 115 -17.81 29.76 -2.79
CA GLN A 115 -18.71 29.50 -3.91
C GLN A 115 -20.11 29.15 -3.45
N ILE A 116 -20.24 28.35 -2.38
CA ILE A 116 -21.52 27.97 -1.81
C ILE A 116 -22.17 29.17 -1.12
N ASP A 117 -21.40 29.94 -0.33
CA ASP A 117 -21.91 31.08 0.43
C ASP A 117 -22.34 32.24 -0.48
N LEU A 118 -21.65 32.43 -1.58
CA LEU A 118 -21.99 33.48 -2.54
C LEU A 118 -23.07 33.07 -3.54
N GLY A 119 -23.31 31.81 -3.64
CA GLY A 119 -24.30 31.24 -4.53
C GLY A 119 -25.59 30.98 -3.84
#